data_2e695817261ea1948037255b7cae5a42
#
_entry.id   2e695817261ea1948037255b7cae5a42
#
_cell.length_a   1.000
_cell.length_b   1.000
_cell.length_c   1.000
_cell.angle_alpha   90.00
_cell.angle_beta   90.00
_cell.angle_gamma   90.00
#
_symmetry.space_group_name_H-M   'P 1'
#
loop_
_entity.id
_entity.type
_entity.pdbx_description
1 polymer ?
#
loop_
_entity_poly.entity_id
_entity_poly.type
_entity_poly.pdbx_seq_one_letter_code
_entity_poly.pdbx_strand_id
1 'polypeptide(L)'
;MAKVGISSVDYEGASKNLEAEINHWDFNKVKNDAHETWKKELSKINVKGGTDDEKTIFYTGLYHTSISPNTFSDVDFRYRGMDREIHQSDEEKIYTVFSLWDTFRAYNPLKTITDPDKTNEFINTLLTKYDQGGVLPMWELQGNYTGCMIGYHSVPVIVDAYTKGIRGY
;
A
#
# COMPACT_ATOMS: atom_id res chain seq x y z
N MET A 1 19.79 -19.28 8.85
CA MET A 1 18.59 -18.46 8.61
C MET A 1 18.71 -17.20 9.44
N ALA A 2 18.22 -16.06 8.90
CA ALA A 2 18.07 -14.80 9.64
C ALA A 2 16.62 -14.31 9.46
N LYS A 3 16.09 -13.61 10.47
CA LYS A 3 14.84 -12.84 10.39
C LYS A 3 15.19 -11.38 10.60
N VAL A 4 14.53 -10.49 9.85
CA VAL A 4 14.77 -9.05 9.92
C VAL A 4 13.42 -8.34 10.09
N GLY A 5 13.29 -7.54 11.12
CA GLY A 5 12.20 -6.59 11.31
C GLY A 5 12.65 -5.18 10.90
N ILE A 6 11.72 -4.41 10.35
CA ILE A 6 11.95 -3.01 10.01
C ILE A 6 10.85 -2.14 10.60
N SER A 7 11.16 -0.90 10.89
CA SER A 7 10.21 0.12 11.34
C SER A 7 10.73 1.50 10.92
N SER A 8 9.83 2.42 10.66
CA SER A 8 10.15 3.83 10.44
C SER A 8 10.20 4.64 11.74
N VAL A 9 9.84 4.01 12.86
CA VAL A 9 9.68 4.63 14.17
C VAL A 9 10.89 4.39 15.04
N ASP A 10 11.07 3.13 15.49
CA ASP A 10 12.14 2.74 16.41
C ASP A 10 12.44 1.23 16.40
N TYR A 11 13.42 0.82 17.19
CA TYR A 11 13.80 -0.59 17.35
C TYR A 11 12.67 -1.44 17.96
N GLU A 12 11.89 -0.87 18.89
CA GLU A 12 10.78 -1.58 19.52
C GLU A 12 9.68 -1.88 18.49
N GLY A 13 9.36 -0.92 17.62
CA GLY A 13 8.44 -1.12 16.49
C GLY A 13 8.92 -2.23 15.55
N ALA A 14 10.19 -2.23 15.17
CA ALA A 14 10.77 -3.29 14.35
C ALA A 14 10.68 -4.68 15.00
N SER A 15 10.88 -4.75 16.32
CA SER A 15 10.75 -5.99 17.08
C SER A 15 9.29 -6.48 17.13
N LYS A 16 8.34 -5.58 17.39
CA LYS A 16 6.90 -5.89 17.39
C LYS A 16 6.43 -6.38 16.02
N ASN A 17 6.84 -5.71 14.94
CA ASN A 17 6.52 -6.12 13.58
C ASN A 17 7.03 -7.53 13.28
N LEU A 18 8.28 -7.80 13.62
CA LEU A 18 8.88 -9.12 13.42
C LEU A 18 8.16 -10.23 14.20
N GLU A 19 7.82 -9.97 15.46
CA GLU A 19 7.12 -10.94 16.30
C GLU A 19 5.69 -11.20 15.82
N ALA A 20 5.00 -10.16 15.37
CA ALA A 20 3.64 -10.28 14.85
C ALA A 20 3.58 -11.04 13.52
N GLU A 21 4.56 -10.82 12.63
CA GLU A 21 4.56 -11.39 11.30
C GLU A 21 5.25 -12.75 11.23
N ILE A 22 6.38 -12.92 11.93
CA ILE A 22 7.21 -14.14 11.86
C ILE A 22 7.73 -14.52 13.26
N ASN A 23 6.86 -15.01 14.14
CA ASN A 23 7.21 -15.42 15.51
C ASN A 23 7.87 -16.81 15.61
N HIS A 24 8.10 -17.50 14.50
CA HIS A 24 8.67 -18.83 14.43
C HIS A 24 9.83 -18.93 13.42
N TRP A 25 10.53 -20.09 13.39
CA TRP A 25 11.65 -20.35 12.48
C TRP A 25 11.32 -21.40 11.39
N ASP A 26 10.04 -21.67 11.16
CA ASP A 26 9.59 -22.59 10.11
C ASP A 26 9.52 -21.87 8.77
N PHE A 27 10.52 -22.06 7.93
CA PHE A 27 10.59 -21.49 6.59
C PHE A 27 9.45 -21.96 5.68
N ASN A 28 9.07 -23.25 5.78
CA ASN A 28 8.01 -23.77 4.91
C ASN A 28 6.65 -23.17 5.27
N LYS A 29 6.42 -22.92 6.56
CA LYS A 29 5.22 -22.20 6.99
C LYS A 29 5.18 -20.79 6.40
N VAL A 30 6.25 -20.00 6.53
CA VAL A 30 6.33 -18.63 5.96
C VAL A 30 6.09 -18.65 4.45
N LYS A 31 6.72 -19.60 3.73
CA LYS A 31 6.52 -19.77 2.28
C LYS A 31 5.06 -20.06 1.94
N ASN A 32 4.42 -20.95 2.67
CA ASN A 32 3.04 -21.35 2.42
C ASN A 32 2.06 -20.23 2.75
N ASP A 33 2.26 -19.52 3.85
CA ASP A 33 1.44 -18.37 4.26
C ASP A 33 1.53 -17.24 3.22
N ALA A 34 2.73 -16.95 2.72
CA ALA A 34 2.94 -15.99 1.63
C ALA A 34 2.24 -16.45 0.33
N HIS A 35 2.34 -17.74 -0.03
CA HIS A 35 1.68 -18.29 -1.21
C HIS A 35 0.15 -18.13 -1.12
N GLU A 36 -0.46 -18.46 0.00
CA GLU A 36 -1.91 -18.34 0.18
C GLU A 36 -2.36 -16.87 0.19
N THR A 37 -1.57 -15.98 0.76
CA THR A 37 -1.83 -14.53 0.74
C THR A 37 -1.85 -14.00 -0.70
N TRP A 38 -0.84 -14.33 -1.50
CA TRP A 38 -0.78 -13.93 -2.91
C TRP A 38 -1.88 -14.58 -3.74
N LYS A 39 -2.19 -15.85 -3.52
CA LYS A 39 -3.29 -16.54 -4.19
C LYS A 39 -4.63 -15.86 -3.92
N LYS A 40 -4.90 -15.46 -2.68
CA LYS A 40 -6.09 -14.70 -2.30
C LYS A 40 -6.15 -13.37 -3.04
N GLU A 41 -5.05 -12.60 -3.07
CA GLU A 41 -4.99 -11.31 -3.74
C GLU A 41 -5.22 -11.44 -5.25
N LEU A 42 -4.51 -12.34 -5.89
CA LEU A 42 -4.62 -12.54 -7.34
C LEU A 42 -5.96 -13.14 -7.78
N SER A 43 -6.66 -13.85 -6.89
CA SER A 43 -7.99 -14.43 -7.18
C SER A 43 -9.12 -13.41 -7.20
N LYS A 44 -8.87 -12.13 -6.89
CA LYS A 44 -9.84 -11.03 -7.03
C LYS A 44 -10.32 -10.87 -8.48
N ILE A 45 -9.48 -11.24 -9.45
CA ILE A 45 -9.85 -11.29 -10.87
C ILE A 45 -9.60 -12.69 -11.39
N ASN A 46 -10.63 -13.33 -11.93
CA ASN A 46 -10.53 -14.66 -12.50
C ASN A 46 -10.77 -14.59 -14.00
N VAL A 47 -9.74 -14.90 -14.80
CA VAL A 47 -9.81 -14.90 -16.26
C VAL A 47 -9.99 -16.30 -16.82
N LYS A 48 -10.79 -16.44 -17.89
CA LYS A 48 -11.03 -17.69 -18.59
C LYS A 48 -10.71 -17.53 -20.08
N GLY A 49 -10.26 -18.59 -20.71
CA GLY A 49 -9.83 -18.58 -22.11
C GLY A 49 -8.37 -18.15 -22.25
N GLY A 50 -7.94 -17.92 -23.48
CA GLY A 50 -6.55 -17.59 -23.80
C GLY A 50 -5.58 -18.79 -23.64
N THR A 51 -4.33 -18.56 -24.03
CA THR A 51 -3.21 -19.48 -23.81
C THR A 51 -2.69 -19.41 -22.39
N ASP A 52 -1.84 -20.34 -21.99
CA ASP A 52 -1.19 -20.32 -20.67
C ASP A 52 -0.19 -19.14 -20.55
N ASP A 53 0.46 -18.76 -21.66
CA ASP A 53 1.34 -17.59 -21.71
C ASP A 53 0.55 -16.30 -21.49
N GLU A 54 -0.61 -16.14 -22.13
CA GLU A 54 -1.47 -14.97 -21.92
C GLU A 54 -1.97 -14.86 -20.47
N LYS A 55 -2.33 -15.98 -19.86
CA LYS A 55 -2.71 -16.00 -18.44
C LYS A 55 -1.53 -15.65 -17.53
N THR A 56 -0.33 -16.18 -17.84
CA THR A 56 0.89 -15.86 -17.12
C THR A 56 1.20 -14.37 -17.18
N ILE A 57 1.11 -13.76 -18.37
CA ILE A 57 1.29 -12.32 -18.58
C ILE A 57 0.27 -11.52 -17.77
N PHE A 58 -1.00 -11.92 -17.83
CA PHE A 58 -2.08 -11.26 -17.09
C PHE A 58 -1.84 -11.28 -15.57
N TYR A 59 -1.61 -12.45 -15.00
CA TYR A 59 -1.42 -12.57 -13.54
C TYR A 59 -0.09 -11.98 -13.07
N THR A 60 0.94 -11.98 -13.90
CA THR A 60 2.18 -11.25 -13.62
C THR A 60 1.93 -9.74 -13.57
N GLY A 61 1.17 -9.21 -14.53
CA GLY A 61 0.74 -7.81 -14.50
C GLY A 61 -0.07 -7.49 -13.24
N LEU A 62 -1.04 -8.33 -12.89
CA LEU A 62 -1.86 -8.16 -11.68
C LEU A 62 -1.01 -8.22 -10.40
N TYR A 63 -0.04 -9.14 -10.31
CA TYR A 63 0.92 -9.20 -9.21
C TYR A 63 1.69 -7.88 -9.07
N HIS A 64 2.20 -7.32 -10.16
CA HIS A 64 2.92 -6.04 -10.13
C HIS A 64 2.05 -4.89 -9.62
N THR A 65 0.75 -4.90 -9.84
CA THR A 65 -0.16 -3.86 -9.28
C THR A 65 -0.32 -3.94 -7.76
N SER A 66 0.17 -4.99 -7.12
CA SER A 66 0.04 -5.17 -5.67
C SER A 66 1.37 -5.08 -4.91
N ILE A 67 2.46 -4.69 -5.58
CA ILE A 67 3.78 -4.50 -4.97
C ILE A 67 3.86 -3.18 -4.19
N SER A 68 3.23 -2.12 -4.70
CA SER A 68 3.18 -0.80 -4.07
C SER A 68 1.77 -0.22 -4.21
N PRO A 69 1.34 0.69 -3.31
CA PRO A 69 2.00 1.20 -2.11
C PRO A 69 2.24 0.15 -1.02
N ASN A 70 3.25 0.39 -0.18
CA ASN A 70 3.61 -0.50 0.93
C ASN A 70 3.03 -0.01 2.25
N THR A 71 2.70 -0.92 3.17
CA THR A 71 2.37 -0.56 4.55
C THR A 71 3.57 0.11 5.19
N PHE A 72 3.36 1.24 5.86
CA PHE A 72 4.40 2.05 6.47
C PHE A 72 4.26 2.17 7.99
N SER A 73 3.02 2.10 8.51
CA SER A 73 2.79 2.01 9.95
C SER A 73 3.24 0.67 10.51
N ASP A 74 3.76 0.69 11.72
CA ASP A 74 4.04 -0.50 12.52
C ASP A 74 2.74 -1.25 12.89
N VAL A 75 2.85 -2.45 13.42
CA VAL A 75 1.69 -3.26 13.85
C VAL A 75 0.91 -2.63 15.01
N ASP A 76 1.51 -1.71 15.74
CA ASP A 76 0.87 -0.89 16.76
C ASP A 76 0.36 0.46 16.23
N PHE A 77 0.28 0.60 14.90
CA PHE A 77 -0.21 1.78 14.18
C PHE A 77 0.62 3.06 14.35
N ARG A 78 1.83 2.97 14.92
CA ARG A 78 2.76 4.10 14.93
C ARG A 78 3.46 4.22 13.57
N TYR A 79 3.75 5.46 13.18
CA TYR A 79 4.44 5.75 11.92
C TYR A 79 5.13 7.12 11.99
N ARG A 80 6.07 7.36 11.09
CA ARG A 80 6.68 8.67 10.92
C ARG A 80 5.88 9.50 9.92
N GLY A 81 5.42 10.69 10.36
CA GLY A 81 4.66 11.63 9.54
C GLY A 81 5.50 12.41 8.54
N MET A 82 4.81 13.17 7.68
CA MET A 82 5.43 14.12 6.73
C MET A 82 6.11 15.28 7.44
N ASP A 83 5.71 15.61 8.66
CA ASP A 83 6.32 16.58 9.58
C ASP A 83 7.57 16.02 10.31
N ARG A 84 7.91 14.75 10.06
CA ARG A 84 9.00 13.98 10.68
C ARG A 84 8.77 13.59 12.13
N GLU A 85 7.61 13.89 12.68
CA GLU A 85 7.20 13.47 14.00
C GLU A 85 6.66 12.02 13.97
N ILE A 86 6.61 11.39 15.15
CA ILE A 86 6.01 10.07 15.31
C ILE A 86 4.55 10.24 15.69
N HIS A 87 3.68 9.66 14.90
CA HIS A 87 2.24 9.64 15.09
C HIS A 87 1.75 8.22 15.37
N GLN A 88 0.53 8.14 15.86
CA GLN A 88 -0.24 6.91 15.98
C GLN A 88 -1.62 7.14 15.38
N SER A 89 -2.04 6.28 14.46
CA SER A 89 -3.39 6.32 13.89
C SER A 89 -4.37 5.52 14.74
N ASP A 90 -5.67 5.81 14.58
CA ASP A 90 -6.77 5.10 15.24
C ASP A 90 -7.07 3.78 14.50
N GLU A 91 -6.16 2.80 14.59
CA GLU A 91 -6.24 1.49 13.93
C GLU A 91 -6.25 1.52 12.40
N GLU A 92 -5.88 2.64 11.79
CA GLU A 92 -5.75 2.78 10.35
C GLU A 92 -4.31 2.54 9.89
N LYS A 93 -4.16 1.79 8.80
CA LYS A 93 -2.84 1.60 8.18
C LYS A 93 -2.44 2.82 7.39
N ILE A 94 -1.20 3.24 7.60
CA ILE A 94 -0.58 4.28 6.78
C ILE A 94 0.33 3.62 5.74
N TYR A 95 0.28 4.12 4.54
CA TYR A 95 1.02 3.60 3.39
C TYR A 95 2.09 4.56 2.89
N THR A 96 3.02 4.03 2.14
CA THR A 96 4.12 4.78 1.49
C THR A 96 4.39 4.26 0.09
N VAL A 97 5.27 4.93 -0.64
CA VAL A 97 5.62 4.66 -2.04
C VAL A 97 4.45 4.96 -2.96
N PHE A 98 3.98 6.20 -2.91
CA PHE A 98 2.96 6.71 -3.82
C PHE A 98 3.61 7.43 -5.01
N SER A 99 3.65 6.77 -6.17
CA SER A 99 4.02 7.37 -7.44
C SER A 99 2.76 7.74 -8.23
N LEU A 100 2.06 8.81 -7.80
CA LEU A 100 0.76 9.13 -8.36
C LEU A 100 0.82 9.63 -9.79
N TRP A 101 1.96 10.18 -10.21
CA TRP A 101 2.21 10.57 -11.59
C TRP A 101 2.08 9.38 -12.57
N ASP A 102 2.46 8.19 -12.13
CA ASP A 102 2.33 6.95 -12.90
C ASP A 102 0.97 6.29 -12.68
N THR A 103 0.54 6.20 -11.43
CA THR A 103 -0.53 5.29 -11.01
C THR A 103 -1.95 5.86 -11.17
N PHE A 104 -2.09 7.20 -11.29
CA PHE A 104 -3.42 7.82 -11.45
C PHE A 104 -4.14 7.38 -12.72
N ARG A 105 -3.41 6.98 -13.76
CA ARG A 105 -3.95 6.67 -15.10
C ARG A 105 -4.78 5.39 -15.12
N ALA A 106 -4.28 4.33 -14.49
CA ALA A 106 -4.90 3.01 -14.58
C ALA A 106 -4.92 2.25 -13.24
N TYR A 107 -3.84 2.28 -12.47
CA TYR A 107 -3.73 1.53 -11.23
C TYR A 107 -4.79 1.98 -10.20
N ASN A 108 -4.86 3.27 -9.87
CA ASN A 108 -5.85 3.77 -8.91
C ASN A 108 -7.29 3.53 -9.41
N PRO A 109 -7.65 3.82 -10.68
CA PRO A 109 -8.94 3.43 -11.25
C PRO A 109 -9.24 1.93 -11.15
N LEU A 110 -8.25 1.06 -11.37
CA LEU A 110 -8.42 -0.39 -11.20
C LEU A 110 -8.74 -0.74 -9.74
N LYS A 111 -8.03 -0.16 -8.77
CA LYS A 111 -8.26 -0.42 -7.34
C LYS A 111 -9.66 0.01 -6.88
N THR A 112 -10.26 1.02 -7.46
CA THR A 112 -11.67 1.39 -7.15
C THR A 112 -12.67 0.28 -7.50
N ILE A 113 -12.29 -0.64 -8.40
CA ILE A 113 -13.13 -1.78 -8.83
C ILE A 113 -12.77 -3.04 -8.06
N THR A 114 -11.47 -3.33 -7.91
CA THR A 114 -10.98 -4.59 -7.36
C THR A 114 -10.82 -4.57 -5.85
N ASP A 115 -10.69 -3.38 -5.25
CA ASP A 115 -10.38 -3.21 -3.83
C ASP A 115 -10.82 -1.84 -3.30
N PRO A 116 -12.15 -1.57 -3.20
CA PRO A 116 -12.66 -0.29 -2.73
C PRO A 116 -12.20 0.08 -1.31
N ASP A 117 -12.10 -0.91 -0.40
CA ASP A 117 -11.64 -0.70 0.96
C ASP A 117 -10.19 -0.24 1.00
N LYS A 118 -9.33 -0.88 0.21
CA LYS A 118 -7.93 -0.46 0.05
C LYS A 118 -7.82 0.94 -0.57
N THR A 119 -8.72 1.29 -1.46
CA THR A 119 -8.80 2.65 -2.04
C THR A 119 -9.10 3.69 -0.96
N ASN A 120 -10.03 3.41 -0.03
CA ASN A 120 -10.28 4.27 1.13
C ASN A 120 -9.02 4.43 2.00
N GLU A 121 -8.34 3.33 2.35
CA GLU A 121 -7.10 3.36 3.13
C GLU A 121 -6.02 4.23 2.47
N PHE A 122 -5.87 4.13 1.15
CA PHE A 122 -4.91 4.96 0.41
C PHE A 122 -5.27 6.44 0.43
N ILE A 123 -6.55 6.77 0.24
CA ILE A 123 -7.01 8.16 0.26
C ILE A 123 -6.86 8.75 1.68
N ASN A 124 -7.25 8.02 2.73
CA ASN A 124 -7.03 8.44 4.10
C ASN A 124 -5.54 8.72 4.36
N THR A 125 -4.65 7.86 3.88
CA THR A 125 -3.21 8.11 3.96
C THR A 125 -2.80 9.40 3.24
N LEU A 126 -3.32 9.69 2.04
CA LEU A 126 -3.00 10.92 1.30
C LEU A 126 -3.50 12.17 2.03
N LEU A 127 -4.68 12.12 2.63
CA LEU A 127 -5.25 13.22 3.42
C LEU A 127 -4.46 13.44 4.71
N THR A 128 -4.11 12.37 5.44
CA THR A 128 -3.23 12.43 6.62
C THR A 128 -1.90 13.09 6.27
N LYS A 129 -1.30 12.72 5.13
CA LYS A 129 -0.06 13.33 4.66
C LYS A 129 -0.23 14.80 4.30
N TYR A 130 -1.39 15.20 3.78
CA TYR A 130 -1.72 16.60 3.56
C TYR A 130 -1.78 17.39 4.88
N ASP A 131 -2.45 16.86 5.91
CA ASP A 131 -2.58 17.51 7.21
C ASP A 131 -1.22 17.71 7.90
N GLN A 132 -0.29 16.80 7.72
CA GLN A 132 1.06 16.84 8.28
C GLN A 132 2.04 17.66 7.44
N GLY A 133 1.93 17.60 6.11
CA GLY A 133 2.89 18.20 5.18
C GLY A 133 2.42 19.48 4.48
N GLY A 134 1.12 19.82 4.61
CA GLY A 134 0.52 21.02 4.01
C GLY A 134 0.25 20.91 2.50
N VAL A 135 0.61 19.81 1.87
CA VAL A 135 0.35 19.56 0.44
C VAL A 135 -0.05 18.10 0.20
N LEU A 136 -1.00 17.87 -0.72
CA LEU A 136 -1.28 16.52 -1.21
C LEU A 136 -0.06 16.02 -2.01
N PRO A 137 0.53 14.86 -1.65
CA PRO A 137 1.75 14.42 -2.31
C PRO A 137 1.48 13.98 -3.75
N MET A 138 2.43 14.27 -4.63
CA MET A 138 2.51 13.72 -5.98
C MET A 138 3.35 12.45 -6.01
N TRP A 139 4.50 12.49 -5.37
CA TRP A 139 5.43 11.40 -5.22
C TRP A 139 5.94 11.36 -3.78
N GLU A 140 5.39 10.46 -3.00
CA GLU A 140 5.72 10.32 -1.58
C GLU A 140 6.57 9.06 -1.36
N LEU A 141 7.59 9.18 -0.53
CA LEU A 141 8.51 8.11 -0.17
C LEU A 141 8.88 8.17 1.31
N GLN A 142 8.44 7.18 2.07
CA GLN A 142 8.82 6.96 3.48
C GLN A 142 8.60 8.21 4.37
N GLY A 143 7.41 8.80 4.30
CA GLY A 143 7.06 9.99 5.07
C GLY A 143 7.71 11.28 4.56
N ASN A 144 8.18 11.31 3.32
CA ASN A 144 8.74 12.51 2.70
C ASN A 144 8.10 12.79 1.35
N TYR A 145 7.88 14.06 1.07
CA TYR A 145 7.57 14.52 -0.27
C TYR A 145 8.88 14.66 -1.06
N THR A 146 9.01 13.89 -2.12
CA THR A 146 10.29 13.82 -2.87
C THR A 146 10.59 15.07 -3.70
N GLY A 147 9.58 15.93 -3.96
CA GLY A 147 9.70 17.05 -4.89
C GLY A 147 9.95 16.61 -6.34
N CYS A 148 9.82 15.32 -6.62
CA CYS A 148 9.99 14.73 -7.94
C CYS A 148 8.68 14.74 -8.71
N MET A 149 8.74 14.88 -10.03
CA MET A 149 7.61 14.95 -10.97
C MET A 149 6.74 16.20 -10.81
N ILE A 150 6.01 16.50 -11.86
CA ILE A 150 5.12 17.66 -11.95
C ILE A 150 3.65 17.24 -11.83
N GLY A 151 2.76 18.20 -11.51
CA GLY A 151 1.32 18.00 -11.52
C GLY A 151 0.72 17.87 -10.11
N TYR A 152 -0.55 17.46 -10.04
CA TYR A 152 -1.34 17.41 -8.81
C TYR A 152 -2.22 16.17 -8.80
N HIS A 153 -1.59 15.00 -8.96
CA HIS A 153 -2.30 13.74 -9.30
C HIS A 153 -3.03 13.07 -8.13
N SER A 154 -2.79 13.49 -6.87
CA SER A 154 -3.64 13.07 -5.75
C SER A 154 -5.10 13.49 -5.96
N VAL A 155 -5.34 14.67 -6.53
CA VAL A 155 -6.69 15.21 -6.75
C VAL A 155 -7.50 14.29 -7.67
N PRO A 156 -7.06 13.95 -8.91
CA PRO A 156 -7.83 13.06 -9.76
C PRO A 156 -8.03 11.67 -9.16
N VAL A 157 -7.09 11.14 -8.35
CA VAL A 157 -7.26 9.86 -7.64
C VAL A 157 -8.41 9.94 -6.65
N ILE A 158 -8.46 10.98 -5.83
CA ILE A 158 -9.52 11.19 -4.83
C ILE A 158 -10.87 11.43 -5.53
N VAL A 159 -10.90 12.29 -6.56
CA VAL A 159 -12.13 12.62 -7.31
C VAL A 159 -12.68 11.41 -8.05
N ASP A 160 -11.83 10.58 -8.66
CA ASP A 160 -12.25 9.34 -9.33
C ASP A 160 -12.91 8.37 -8.33
N ALA A 161 -12.32 8.15 -7.17
CA ALA A 161 -12.91 7.34 -6.12
C ALA A 161 -14.26 7.92 -5.64
N TYR A 162 -14.29 9.23 -5.37
CA TYR A 162 -15.51 9.92 -4.93
C TYR A 162 -16.66 9.79 -5.93
N THR A 163 -16.39 9.99 -7.22
CA THR A 163 -17.42 9.90 -8.27
C THR A 163 -17.93 8.47 -8.46
N LYS A 164 -17.13 7.47 -8.11
CA LYS A 164 -17.50 6.04 -8.11
C LYS A 164 -18.21 5.59 -6.83
N GLY A 165 -18.47 6.52 -5.90
CA GLY A 165 -19.24 6.23 -4.67
C GLY A 165 -18.39 5.72 -3.51
N ILE A 166 -17.07 5.72 -3.61
CA ILE A 166 -16.14 5.38 -2.52
C ILE A 166 -15.98 6.63 -1.66
N ARG A 167 -16.41 6.59 -0.40
CA ARG A 167 -16.54 7.77 0.47
C ARG A 167 -16.26 7.46 1.94
N GLY A 168 -15.38 6.51 2.22
CA GLY A 168 -14.98 6.12 3.57
C GLY A 168 -13.81 6.94 4.14
N TYR A 169 -13.59 8.17 3.62
CA TYR A 169 -12.50 9.05 3.98
C TYR A 169 -12.97 10.48 4.24
#